data_51fce9988556a45900f1e1eeff53e2a1
#
_entry.id   51fce9988556a45900f1e1eeff53e2a1
#
_cell.length_a   1.000
_cell.length_b   1.000
_cell.length_c   1.000
_cell.angle_alpha   90.00
_cell.angle_beta   90.00
_cell.angle_gamma   90.00
#
_symmetry.space_group_name_H-M   'P 1'
#
loop_
_entity.id
_entity.type
_entity.pdbx_description
1 polymer ?
#
loop_
_entity_poly.entity_id
_entity_poly.type
_entity_poly.pdbx_seq_one_letter_code
_entity_poly.pdbx_strand_id
1 'polypeptide(L)'
;MKKIFAVVVLFFAFTNNGSAQETKQKDPNVLAKNELIALNKVIQLENDLANAINSLLLYKHETVFNSPEMKEEMAAMIDGKLKGTFTPEVYSKIKKNKVLYKDLLY
;
A
#
# COMPACT_ATOMS: atom_id res chain seq x y z
N MET A 1 16.74 -9.78 -3.47
CA MET A 1 16.66 -9.56 -3.72
C MET A 1 16.57 -9.26 -3.67
N LYS A 2 16.80 -9.72 -4.04
CA LYS A 2 16.77 -9.47 -4.35
C LYS A 2 16.62 -9.39 -4.74
N LYS A 3 17.02 -10.17 -4.98
CA LYS A 3 17.05 -9.88 -5.43
C LYS A 3 16.65 -9.68 -5.86
N ILE A 4 16.51 -10.12 -5.95
CA ILE A 4 16.33 -9.71 -6.44
C ILE A 4 16.11 -9.40 -6.72
N PHE A 5 16.07 -9.42 -7.15
CA PHE A 5 15.98 -8.97 -7.53
C PHE A 5 15.81 -8.80 -8.03
N ALA A 6 16.21 -9.52 -8.29
CA ALA A 6 16.36 -9.16 -8.90
C ALA A 6 16.00 -9.12 -9.29
N VAL A 7 15.92 -9.47 -9.43
CA VAL A 7 15.73 -9.16 -9.88
C VAL A 7 15.30 -8.93 -10.23
N VAL A 8 15.47 -9.38 -10.55
CA VAL A 8 15.29 -8.96 -11.03
C VAL A 8 15.08 -8.71 -11.46
N VAL A 9 15.22 -9.05 -11.84
CA VAL A 9 15.25 -8.67 -12.47
C VAL A 9 15.00 -8.61 -12.94
N LEU A 10 15.17 -9.09 -13.20
CA LEU A 10 15.16 -8.86 -13.73
C LEU A 10 14.67 -8.80 -14.10
N PHE A 11 14.51 -9.10 -14.38
CA PHE A 11 14.11 -8.84 -14.78
C PHE A 11 13.66 -8.63 -15.21
N PHE A 12 13.92 -9.08 -15.70
CA PHE A 12 13.63 -8.72 -16.26
C PHE A 12 13.37 -8.68 -16.89
N ALA A 13 13.66 -9.12 -17.25
CA ALA A 13 13.50 -9.08 -17.99
C ALA A 13 13.10 -9.01 -18.41
N PHE A 14 12.70 -9.18 -18.64
CA PHE A 14 12.26 -8.90 -19.12
C PHE A 14 11.70 -8.80 -19.63
N THR A 15 11.59 -9.22 -20.13
CA THR A 15 11.05 -9.01 -20.74
C THR A 15 10.44 -8.75 -21.09
N ASN A 16 10.18 -8.90 -21.57
CA ASN A 16 9.40 -8.50 -21.86
C ASN A 16 8.67 -8.16 -22.18
N ASN A 17 8.18 -8.48 -22.87
CA ASN A 17 7.22 -7.83 -23.22
C ASN A 17 6.56 -6.91 -22.51
N GLY A 18 6.37 -6.34 -22.54
CA GLY A 18 6.43 -5.17 -21.76
C GLY A 18 5.19 -4.65 -21.24
N SER A 19 4.28 -4.22 -22.04
CA SER A 19 3.09 -3.50 -21.60
C SER A 19 2.15 -4.36 -20.76
N ALA A 20 2.07 -5.62 -21.03
CA ALA A 20 1.22 -6.50 -20.25
C ALA A 20 1.70 -6.60 -18.81
N GLN A 21 2.98 -6.43 -18.61
CA GLN A 21 3.56 -6.53 -17.28
C GLN A 21 3.14 -5.39 -16.38
N GLU A 22 2.86 -4.24 -16.95
CA GLU A 22 2.44 -3.09 -16.18
C GLU A 22 1.14 -3.35 -15.44
N THR A 23 0.26 -4.14 -16.03
CA THR A 23 -0.99 -4.49 -15.39
C THR A 23 -0.74 -5.25 -14.09
N LYS A 24 0.25 -6.11 -14.09
CA LYS A 24 0.57 -6.90 -12.91
C LYS A 24 1.04 -6.05 -11.75
N GLN A 25 1.71 -4.95 -12.05
CA GLN A 25 2.22 -4.07 -11.00
C GLN A 25 1.10 -3.39 -10.23
N LYS A 26 -0.10 -3.45 -10.77
CA LYS A 26 -1.25 -2.83 -10.12
C LYS A 26 -2.15 -3.82 -9.42
N ASP A 27 -1.64 -5.01 -9.17
CA ASP A 27 -2.39 -6.02 -8.42
C ASP A 27 -2.69 -5.46 -7.02
N PRO A 28 -3.96 -5.33 -6.64
CA PRO A 28 -4.32 -4.78 -5.34
C PRO A 28 -3.69 -5.52 -4.17
N ASN A 29 -3.54 -6.83 -4.27
CA ASN A 29 -2.94 -7.60 -3.19
C ASN A 29 -1.48 -7.23 -2.97
N VAL A 30 -0.74 -7.04 -4.06
CA VAL A 30 0.66 -6.68 -3.98
C VAL A 30 0.82 -5.27 -3.43
N LEU A 31 -0.01 -4.34 -3.91
CA LEU A 31 0.05 -2.95 -3.45
C LEU A 31 -0.26 -2.85 -1.97
N ALA A 32 -1.32 -3.53 -1.53
CA ALA A 32 -1.70 -3.50 -0.12
C ALA A 32 -0.60 -4.07 0.75
N LYS A 33 -0.03 -5.18 0.35
CA LYS A 33 1.02 -5.83 1.11
C LYS A 33 2.26 -4.95 1.24
N ASN A 34 2.64 -4.31 0.14
CA ASN A 34 3.81 -3.44 0.15
C ASN A 34 3.60 -2.24 1.08
N GLU A 35 2.41 -1.69 1.08
CA GLU A 35 2.08 -0.57 1.96
C GLU A 35 2.07 -1.00 3.41
N LEU A 36 1.56 -2.19 3.69
CA LEU A 36 1.56 -2.70 5.05
C LEU A 36 2.98 -2.91 5.56
N ILE A 37 3.85 -3.45 4.72
CA ILE A 37 5.25 -3.65 5.09
C ILE A 37 5.90 -2.30 5.39
N ALA A 38 5.65 -1.30 4.56
CA ALA A 38 6.22 0.03 4.78
C ALA A 38 5.73 0.63 6.09
N LEU A 39 4.44 0.47 6.38
CA LEU A 39 3.89 0.97 7.64
C LEU A 39 4.51 0.25 8.83
N ASN A 40 4.67 -1.05 8.73
CA ASN A 40 5.21 -1.84 9.83
C ASN A 40 6.67 -1.50 10.14
N LYS A 41 7.39 -0.92 9.19
CA LYS A 41 8.76 -0.46 9.43
C LYS A 41 8.79 0.80 10.29
N VAL A 42 7.74 1.58 10.23
CA VAL A 42 7.66 2.83 10.99
C VAL A 42 6.98 2.60 12.34
N ILE A 43 5.96 1.76 12.35
CA ILE A 43 5.15 1.49 13.53
C ILE A 43 4.98 -0.03 13.64
N GLN A 44 5.34 -0.57 14.80
CA GLN A 44 5.16 -2.00 15.02
C GLN A 44 3.68 -2.33 15.15
N LEU A 45 3.21 -3.28 14.33
CA LEU A 45 1.81 -3.67 14.31
C LEU A 45 1.63 -5.06 14.89
N GLU A 46 0.61 -5.22 15.73
CA GLU A 46 0.19 -6.53 16.18
C GLU A 46 -0.49 -7.26 15.02
N ASN A 47 -0.48 -8.59 15.09
CA ASN A 47 -0.99 -9.40 14.00
C ASN A 47 -2.43 -9.06 13.61
N ASP A 48 -3.30 -8.94 14.60
CA ASP A 48 -4.71 -8.64 14.33
C ASP A 48 -4.87 -7.28 13.66
N LEU A 49 -4.12 -6.29 14.15
CA LEU A 49 -4.17 -4.96 13.57
C LEU A 49 -3.58 -4.95 12.18
N ALA A 50 -2.47 -5.66 11.99
CA ALA A 50 -1.85 -5.75 10.67
C ALA A 50 -2.81 -6.36 9.65
N ASN A 51 -3.53 -7.42 10.04
CA ASN A 51 -4.50 -8.05 9.16
C ASN A 51 -5.64 -7.11 8.84
N ALA A 52 -6.13 -6.37 9.83
CA ALA A 52 -7.22 -5.41 9.62
C ALA A 52 -6.79 -4.31 8.65
N ILE A 53 -5.59 -3.79 8.83
CA ILE A 53 -5.08 -2.74 7.96
C ILE A 53 -4.85 -3.27 6.55
N ASN A 54 -4.33 -4.50 6.43
CA ASN A 54 -4.15 -5.10 5.11
C ASN A 54 -5.48 -5.20 4.37
N SER A 55 -6.53 -5.64 5.06
CA SER A 55 -7.85 -5.73 4.44
C SER A 55 -8.35 -4.37 4.01
N LEU A 56 -8.11 -3.36 4.80
CA LEU A 56 -8.51 -1.99 4.48
C LEU A 56 -7.77 -1.46 3.25
N LEU A 57 -6.46 -1.68 3.20
CA LEU A 57 -5.67 -1.24 2.06
C LEU A 57 -6.04 -2.01 0.79
N LEU A 58 -6.33 -3.30 0.93
CA LEU A 58 -6.78 -4.09 -0.19
C LEU A 58 -8.11 -3.55 -0.74
N TYR A 59 -9.04 -3.25 0.16
CA TYR A 59 -10.32 -2.67 -0.23
C TYR A 59 -10.10 -1.36 -0.99
N LYS A 60 -9.22 -0.52 -0.50
CA LYS A 60 -8.89 0.73 -1.18
C LYS A 60 -8.45 0.47 -2.63
N HIS A 61 -7.47 -0.41 -2.78
CA HIS A 61 -6.89 -0.65 -4.10
C HIS A 61 -7.88 -1.33 -5.04
N GLU A 62 -8.68 -2.24 -4.53
CA GLU A 62 -9.69 -2.89 -5.36
C GLU A 62 -10.76 -1.90 -5.80
N THR A 63 -11.18 -1.04 -4.90
CA THR A 63 -12.20 -0.04 -5.22
C THR A 63 -11.68 0.93 -6.28
N VAL A 64 -10.48 1.44 -6.12
CA VAL A 64 -9.90 2.38 -7.07
C VAL A 64 -9.61 1.70 -8.41
N PHE A 65 -9.20 0.44 -8.37
CA PHE A 65 -8.96 -0.31 -9.60
C PHE A 65 -10.23 -0.41 -10.45
N ASN A 66 -11.33 -0.71 -9.80
CA ASN A 66 -12.62 -0.84 -10.49
C ASN A 66 -13.29 0.50 -10.77
N SER A 67 -13.06 1.49 -9.93
CA SER A 67 -13.69 2.80 -10.03
C SER A 67 -12.67 3.90 -9.71
N PRO A 68 -11.84 4.29 -10.67
CA PRO A 68 -10.78 5.29 -10.42
C PRO A 68 -11.28 6.60 -9.85
N GLU A 69 -12.56 6.95 -10.13
CA GLU A 69 -13.13 8.18 -9.60
C GLU A 69 -13.29 8.15 -8.09
N MET A 70 -13.17 6.98 -7.47
CA MET A 70 -13.28 6.83 -6.00
C MET A 70 -11.98 7.11 -5.29
N LYS A 71 -10.94 7.47 -6.00
CA LYS A 71 -9.61 7.64 -5.43
C LYS A 71 -9.58 8.58 -4.23
N GLU A 72 -10.22 9.74 -4.36
CA GLU A 72 -10.21 10.72 -3.28
C GLU A 72 -11.06 10.25 -2.10
N GLU A 73 -12.17 9.59 -2.38
CA GLU A 73 -13.00 9.06 -1.30
C GLU A 73 -12.28 7.98 -0.53
N MET A 74 -11.55 7.12 -1.24
CA MET A 74 -10.78 6.07 -0.57
C MET A 74 -9.66 6.66 0.26
N ALA A 75 -9.01 7.71 -0.26
CA ALA A 75 -7.96 8.38 0.51
C ALA A 75 -8.53 8.95 1.81
N ALA A 76 -9.68 9.60 1.74
CA ALA A 76 -10.32 10.15 2.93
C ALA A 76 -10.72 9.05 3.91
N MET A 77 -11.21 7.92 3.40
CA MET A 77 -11.58 6.80 4.23
C MET A 77 -10.36 6.24 4.97
N ILE A 78 -9.26 6.04 4.25
CA ILE A 78 -8.05 5.52 4.87
C ILE A 78 -7.54 6.48 5.95
N ASP A 79 -7.52 7.77 5.64
CA ASP A 79 -7.06 8.77 6.60
C ASP A 79 -7.92 8.73 7.87
N GLY A 80 -9.24 8.66 7.72
CA GLY A 80 -10.14 8.58 8.85
C GLY A 80 -9.93 7.32 9.68
N LYS A 81 -9.67 6.19 9.01
CA LYS A 81 -9.42 4.94 9.72
C LYS A 81 -8.09 4.97 10.47
N LEU A 82 -7.06 5.54 9.87
CA LEU A 82 -5.78 5.69 10.55
C LEU A 82 -5.93 6.56 11.78
N LYS A 83 -6.63 7.67 11.62
CA LYS A 83 -6.83 8.60 12.72
C LYS A 83 -7.63 7.97 13.86
N GLY A 84 -8.62 7.15 13.54
CA GLY A 84 -9.45 6.49 14.54
C GLY A 84 -8.82 5.26 15.15
N THR A 85 -7.87 4.63 14.45
CA THR A 85 -7.26 3.39 14.90
C THR A 85 -6.06 3.66 15.80
N PHE A 86 -5.26 4.66 15.46
CA PHE A 86 -4.02 4.95 16.18
C PHE A 86 -4.20 6.13 17.14
N THR A 87 -3.28 6.20 18.12
CA THR A 87 -3.24 7.35 19.00
C THR A 87 -2.83 8.58 18.20
N PRO A 88 -3.13 9.79 18.72
CA PRO A 88 -2.70 11.01 18.02
C PRO A 88 -1.20 11.06 17.76
N GLU A 89 -0.41 10.52 18.68
CA GLU A 89 1.04 10.50 18.51
C GLU A 89 1.46 9.63 17.34
N VAL A 90 0.87 8.44 17.27
CA VAL A 90 1.20 7.49 16.20
C VAL A 90 0.70 8.02 14.87
N TYR A 91 -0.52 8.54 14.83
CA TYR A 91 -1.06 9.13 13.62
C TYR A 91 -0.17 10.27 13.12
N SER A 92 0.28 11.12 14.04
CA SER A 92 1.18 12.22 13.68
C SER A 92 2.49 11.70 13.09
N LYS A 93 3.01 10.62 13.66
CA LYS A 93 4.23 10.00 13.16
C LYS A 93 4.07 9.52 11.72
N ILE A 94 2.92 8.92 11.41
CA ILE A 94 2.61 8.49 10.06
C ILE A 94 2.56 9.69 9.13
N LYS A 95 1.86 10.74 9.53
CA LYS A 95 1.70 11.93 8.68
C LYS A 95 3.02 12.64 8.41
N LYS A 96 3.93 12.62 9.37
CA LYS A 96 5.23 13.26 9.17
C LYS A 96 6.08 12.56 8.13
N ASN A 97 5.87 11.27 7.98
CA ASN A 97 6.51 10.52 6.89
C ASN A 97 5.65 10.68 5.65
N LYS A 98 5.90 11.73 4.88
CA LYS A 98 5.03 12.13 3.78
C LYS A 98 4.92 11.07 2.70
N VAL A 99 6.01 10.37 2.42
CA VAL A 99 5.98 9.31 1.41
C VAL A 99 5.07 8.17 1.87
N LEU A 100 5.24 7.74 3.11
CA LEU A 100 4.41 6.66 3.66
C LEU A 100 2.95 7.08 3.71
N TYR A 101 2.67 8.27 4.21
CA TYR A 101 1.30 8.74 4.34
C TYR A 101 0.61 8.77 2.97
N LYS A 102 1.30 9.31 1.96
CA LYS A 102 0.75 9.37 0.62
C LYS A 102 0.51 7.96 0.06
N ASP A 103 1.44 7.06 0.28
CA ASP A 103 1.32 5.69 -0.22
C ASP A 103 0.14 4.97 0.43
N LEU A 104 -0.09 5.21 1.72
CA LEU A 104 -1.22 4.58 2.41
C LEU A 104 -2.56 5.09 1.88
N LEU A 105 -2.64 6.37 1.54
CA LEU A 105 -3.89 6.96 1.08
C LEU A 105 -4.15 6.67 -0.40
N TYR A 106 -3.12 6.59 -1.19
CA TYR A 106 -3.26 6.46 -2.65
C TYR A 106 -2.57 5.23 -3.20
#